data_ed259fb7cd48543aebc90e646ee8cd2a
#
_entry.id   ed259fb7cd48543aebc90e646ee8cd2a
#
_cell.length_a   1.000
_cell.length_b   1.000
_cell.length_c   1.000
_cell.angle_alpha   90.00
_cell.angle_beta   90.00
_cell.angle_gamma   90.00
#
_symmetry.space_group_name_H-M   'P 1'
#
loop_
_entity.id
_entity.type
_entity.pdbx_description
1 polymer ?
#
loop_
_entity_poly.entity_id
_entity_poly.type
_entity_poly.pdbx_seq_one_letter_code
_entity_poly.pdbx_strand_id
1 'polypeptide(L)'
;MALSCAVRKQLLAASLPEATEVRLELQDYLARTGMAPPDFARRINYARETVYSFLNGNYSWISSNDGPIRAAIRGFIAAHPITTPVVSSGKVYETENARLLRQYFYEALDHGRAYYLYGAPGTQKTYVLQHLIAELNRSEIAKNGEGRRAYYVYVRQGIRSLDLMKRVAESCGAIGMGTVDRILRNLRFDLSQRKVLLVFDEAQHLSIECLETLRELLDQPPHCGLLFAGTHELEQIFIRQALELEQWRSRFHAGQALPGISEEEAATIVHSELGLGLSQRKIQKLISKSRITDLRNGGQHCYVSARRLFWVIRELQAVAKGPSTHARHQ
;
A
#
# COMPACT_ATOMS: atom_id res chain seq x y z
N MET A 1 17.18 35.06 -28.31
CA MET A 1 16.28 35.87 -27.46
C MET A 1 15.97 35.08 -26.19
N ALA A 2 16.43 35.54 -25.04
CA ALA A 2 16.14 34.89 -23.76
C ALA A 2 14.73 35.26 -23.31
N LEU A 3 13.88 34.28 -23.10
CA LEU A 3 12.54 34.45 -22.53
C LEU A 3 12.61 35.19 -21.21
N SER A 4 11.74 36.18 -20.99
CA SER A 4 11.71 36.96 -19.75
C SER A 4 11.42 36.08 -18.55
N CYS A 5 11.91 36.44 -17.36
CA CYS A 5 11.75 35.70 -16.11
C CYS A 5 10.27 35.43 -15.76
N ALA A 6 9.36 36.31 -16.16
CA ALA A 6 7.92 36.19 -15.99
C ALA A 6 7.31 35.08 -16.87
N VAL A 7 7.74 34.98 -18.14
CA VAL A 7 7.29 33.94 -19.07
C VAL A 7 7.84 32.56 -18.64
N ARG A 8 9.07 32.49 -18.10
CA ARG A 8 9.61 31.27 -17.49
C ARG A 8 8.81 30.83 -16.27
N LYS A 9 8.39 31.76 -15.41
CA LYS A 9 7.54 31.44 -14.25
C LYS A 9 6.14 30.94 -14.66
N GLN A 10 5.54 31.53 -15.70
CA GLN A 10 4.24 31.11 -16.22
C GLN A 10 4.30 29.72 -16.90
N LEU A 11 5.35 29.43 -17.67
CA LEU A 11 5.57 28.09 -18.26
C LEU A 11 5.86 27.02 -17.19
N LEU A 12 6.61 27.36 -16.14
CA LEU A 12 6.83 26.49 -14.98
C LEU A 12 5.52 26.22 -14.22
N ALA A 13 4.68 27.23 -14.04
CA ALA A 13 3.38 27.06 -13.35
C ALA A 13 2.39 26.23 -14.16
N ALA A 14 2.44 26.25 -15.49
CA ALA A 14 1.57 25.44 -16.36
C ALA A 14 2.02 23.97 -16.47
N SER A 15 3.31 23.66 -16.26
CA SER A 15 3.84 22.29 -16.28
C SER A 15 3.75 21.56 -14.94
N LEU A 16 3.58 22.30 -13.85
CA LEU A 16 3.51 21.75 -12.48
C LEU A 16 2.42 20.68 -12.27
N PRO A 17 1.17 20.83 -12.77
CA PRO A 17 0.14 19.81 -12.62
C PRO A 17 0.51 18.49 -13.31
N GLU A 18 1.01 18.54 -14.52
CA GLU A 18 1.36 17.36 -15.32
C GLU A 18 2.59 16.62 -14.79
N ALA A 19 3.60 17.35 -14.32
CA ALA A 19 4.77 16.76 -13.66
C ALA A 19 4.37 16.03 -12.36
N THR A 20 3.41 16.60 -11.64
CA THR A 20 2.89 15.98 -10.41
C THR A 20 2.10 14.72 -10.72
N GLU A 21 1.28 14.70 -11.76
CA GLU A 21 0.53 13.55 -12.22
C GLU A 21 1.47 12.38 -12.60
N VAL A 22 2.48 12.64 -13.45
CA VAL A 22 3.46 11.62 -13.85
C VAL A 22 4.28 11.10 -12.68
N ARG A 23 4.60 11.96 -11.71
CA ARG A 23 5.29 11.54 -10.47
C ARG A 23 4.48 10.53 -9.70
N LEU A 24 3.17 10.73 -9.63
CA LEU A 24 2.27 9.81 -8.94
C LEU A 24 2.07 8.51 -9.69
N GLU A 25 1.91 8.60 -11.02
CA GLU A 25 1.89 7.41 -11.87
C GLU A 25 3.14 6.56 -11.62
N LEU A 26 4.31 7.20 -11.53
CA LEU A 26 5.56 6.50 -11.23
C LEU A 26 5.59 5.93 -9.81
N GLN A 27 5.17 6.70 -8.80
CA GLN A 27 5.11 6.21 -7.42
C GLN A 27 4.16 5.01 -7.27
N ASP A 28 2.96 5.07 -7.87
CA ASP A 28 2.01 3.96 -7.88
C ASP A 28 2.60 2.74 -8.61
N TYR A 29 3.24 2.97 -9.75
CA TYR A 29 3.88 1.91 -10.52
C TYR A 29 4.99 1.22 -9.73
N LEU A 30 5.90 1.97 -9.13
CA LEU A 30 7.00 1.42 -8.32
C LEU A 30 6.48 0.69 -7.07
N ALA A 31 5.50 1.27 -6.39
CA ALA A 31 4.87 0.64 -5.22
C ALA A 31 4.19 -0.69 -5.57
N ARG A 32 3.51 -0.76 -6.71
CA ARG A 32 2.78 -1.96 -7.17
C ARG A 32 3.68 -3.03 -7.75
N THR A 33 4.76 -2.65 -8.42
CA THR A 33 5.72 -3.59 -9.01
C THR A 33 6.80 -4.04 -8.02
N GLY A 34 6.98 -3.33 -6.91
CA GLY A 34 8.10 -3.53 -6.00
C GLY A 34 9.46 -3.17 -6.63
N MET A 35 9.45 -2.46 -7.77
CA MET A 35 10.67 -2.07 -8.46
C MET A 35 11.36 -0.92 -7.72
N ALA A 36 12.64 -1.07 -7.42
CA ALA A 36 13.42 -0.01 -6.82
C ALA A 36 13.67 1.14 -7.82
N PRO A 37 13.64 2.42 -7.37
CA PRO A 37 13.90 3.56 -8.24
C PRO A 37 15.21 3.49 -9.04
N PRO A 38 16.34 2.96 -8.52
CA PRO A 38 17.56 2.76 -9.30
C PRO A 38 17.42 1.75 -10.45
N ASP A 39 16.62 0.70 -10.25
CA ASP A 39 16.36 -0.30 -11.30
C ASP A 39 15.47 0.28 -12.39
N PHE A 40 14.49 1.08 -11.99
CA PHE A 40 13.65 1.83 -12.91
C PHE A 40 14.50 2.84 -13.73
N ALA A 41 15.37 3.61 -13.05
CA ALA A 41 16.25 4.59 -13.70
C ALA A 41 17.11 3.94 -14.80
N ARG A 42 17.71 2.78 -14.51
CA ARG A 42 18.49 2.01 -15.51
C ARG A 42 17.66 1.63 -16.72
N ARG A 43 16.40 1.25 -16.52
CA ARG A 43 15.52 0.79 -17.61
C ARG A 43 15.04 1.92 -18.52
N ILE A 44 14.91 3.13 -17.99
CA ILE A 44 14.57 4.33 -18.78
C ILE A 44 15.80 5.12 -19.23
N ASN A 45 17.01 4.60 -18.99
CA ASN A 45 18.30 5.20 -19.35
C ASN A 45 18.53 6.59 -18.73
N TYR A 46 18.21 6.73 -17.45
CA TYR A 46 18.48 7.93 -16.66
C TYR A 46 19.37 7.59 -15.45
N ALA A 47 20.08 8.60 -14.94
CA ALA A 47 20.81 8.47 -13.70
C ALA A 47 19.81 8.28 -12.52
N ARG A 48 20.18 7.48 -11.54
CA ARG A 48 19.33 7.24 -10.36
C ARG A 48 18.98 8.53 -9.61
N GLU A 49 19.95 9.46 -9.53
CA GLU A 49 19.80 10.76 -8.89
C GLU A 49 18.72 11.61 -9.60
N THR A 50 18.64 11.49 -10.91
CA THR A 50 17.64 12.17 -11.75
C THR A 50 16.23 11.66 -11.44
N VAL A 51 16.05 10.34 -11.34
CA VAL A 51 14.75 9.75 -11.00
C VAL A 51 14.35 10.07 -9.56
N TYR A 52 15.29 10.02 -8.61
CA TYR A 52 15.02 10.44 -7.24
C TYR A 52 14.63 11.93 -7.14
N SER A 53 15.32 12.80 -7.86
CA SER A 53 14.96 14.23 -7.90
C SER A 53 13.58 14.47 -8.51
N PHE A 54 13.19 13.67 -9.51
CA PHE A 54 11.85 13.74 -10.07
C PHE A 54 10.80 13.25 -9.08
N LEU A 55 11.03 12.11 -8.41
CA LEU A 55 10.16 11.55 -7.37
C LEU A 55 9.97 12.51 -6.18
N ASN A 56 11.03 13.23 -5.81
CA ASN A 56 11.03 14.19 -4.70
C ASN A 56 10.51 15.59 -5.08
N GLY A 57 10.17 15.80 -6.34
CA GLY A 57 9.70 17.12 -6.81
C GLY A 57 10.80 18.15 -7.02
N ASN A 58 12.06 17.76 -6.94
CA ASN A 58 13.23 18.64 -7.03
C ASN A 58 13.90 18.61 -8.42
N TYR A 59 13.21 18.08 -9.43
CA TYR A 59 13.77 17.94 -10.77
C TYR A 59 14.15 19.27 -11.41
N SER A 60 13.46 20.35 -11.05
CA SER A 60 13.79 21.72 -11.51
C SER A 60 15.23 22.16 -11.18
N TRP A 61 15.87 21.50 -10.21
CA TRP A 61 17.29 21.76 -9.86
C TRP A 61 18.24 21.08 -10.84
N ILE A 62 17.80 20.05 -11.56
CA ILE A 62 18.59 19.32 -12.55
C ILE A 62 18.35 19.87 -13.95
N SER A 63 17.08 20.14 -14.29
CA SER A 63 16.69 20.64 -15.61
C SER A 63 15.46 21.53 -15.53
N SER A 64 15.46 22.59 -16.32
CA SER A 64 14.29 23.45 -16.50
C SER A 64 13.20 22.83 -17.39
N ASN A 65 13.49 21.70 -18.03
CA ASN A 65 12.56 20.96 -18.90
C ASN A 65 12.44 19.52 -18.42
N ASP A 66 11.30 19.17 -17.86
CA ASP A 66 10.96 17.82 -17.37
C ASP A 66 10.20 16.96 -18.41
N GLY A 67 9.90 17.53 -19.58
CA GLY A 67 9.19 16.83 -20.65
C GLY A 67 9.83 15.50 -21.06
N PRO A 68 11.14 15.44 -21.31
CA PRO A 68 11.81 14.20 -21.69
C PRO A 68 11.70 13.08 -20.65
N ILE A 69 11.90 13.40 -19.37
CA ILE A 69 11.78 12.37 -18.32
C ILE A 69 10.32 11.93 -18.13
N ARG A 70 9.36 12.84 -18.21
CA ARG A 70 7.93 12.49 -18.16
C ARG A 70 7.54 11.55 -19.29
N ALA A 71 7.98 11.85 -20.51
CA ALA A 71 7.75 10.99 -21.67
C ALA A 71 8.38 9.60 -21.50
N ALA A 72 9.61 9.52 -20.98
CA ALA A 72 10.30 8.26 -20.72
C ALA A 72 9.57 7.43 -19.65
N ILE A 73 9.09 8.06 -18.57
CA ILE A 73 8.31 7.39 -17.50
C ILE A 73 7.02 6.84 -18.07
N ARG A 74 6.20 7.66 -18.73
CA ARG A 74 4.93 7.21 -19.32
C ARG A 74 5.13 6.15 -20.39
N GLY A 75 6.13 6.29 -21.24
CA GLY A 75 6.50 5.29 -22.25
C GLY A 75 6.85 3.95 -21.64
N PHE A 76 7.63 3.95 -20.56
CA PHE A 76 8.00 2.73 -19.86
C PHE A 76 6.78 2.06 -19.19
N ILE A 77 5.96 2.82 -18.48
CA ILE A 77 4.75 2.32 -17.81
C ILE A 77 3.77 1.72 -18.83
N ALA A 78 3.58 2.38 -19.97
CA ALA A 78 2.73 1.89 -21.06
C ALA A 78 3.26 0.61 -21.71
N ALA A 79 4.58 0.50 -21.87
CA ALA A 79 5.23 -0.69 -22.45
C ALA A 79 5.28 -1.88 -21.47
N HIS A 80 5.21 -1.61 -20.17
CA HIS A 80 5.28 -2.65 -19.12
C HIS A 80 4.07 -2.54 -18.18
N PRO A 81 2.85 -2.79 -18.67
CA PRO A 81 1.65 -2.70 -17.84
C PRO A 81 1.74 -3.68 -16.67
N ILE A 82 1.30 -3.25 -15.51
CA ILE A 82 1.28 -4.11 -14.32
C ILE A 82 0.26 -5.22 -14.56
N THR A 83 0.76 -6.42 -14.82
CA THR A 83 -0.06 -7.65 -14.97
C THR A 83 -0.41 -8.30 -13.64
N THR A 84 -0.32 -7.56 -12.53
CA THR A 84 -0.85 -8.07 -11.26
C THR A 84 -2.34 -8.35 -11.46
N PRO A 85 -2.87 -9.49 -11.00
CA PRO A 85 -4.30 -9.73 -11.10
C PRO A 85 -5.01 -8.64 -10.29
N VAL A 86 -5.43 -7.60 -10.99
CA VAL A 86 -6.31 -6.57 -10.46
C VAL A 86 -7.55 -7.32 -10.02
N VAL A 87 -7.92 -7.20 -8.75
CA VAL A 87 -9.29 -7.49 -8.33
C VAL A 87 -10.18 -6.78 -9.32
N SER A 88 -11.01 -7.50 -10.02
CA SER A 88 -11.61 -7.16 -11.31
C SER A 88 -12.36 -5.83 -11.40
N SER A 89 -12.64 -5.16 -10.29
CA SER A 89 -13.43 -3.92 -10.29
C SER A 89 -12.72 -2.71 -9.68
N GLY A 90 -11.55 -2.87 -9.08
CA GLY A 90 -10.93 -1.78 -8.28
C GLY A 90 -11.79 -1.33 -7.09
N LYS A 91 -12.90 -2.02 -6.84
CA LYS A 91 -13.90 -1.68 -5.82
C LYS A 91 -13.57 -2.34 -4.50
N VAL A 92 -13.46 -1.54 -3.44
CA VAL A 92 -13.44 -2.04 -2.07
C VAL A 92 -14.89 -2.23 -1.61
N TYR A 93 -15.19 -3.42 -1.16
CA TYR A 93 -16.48 -3.69 -0.54
C TYR A 93 -16.45 -3.30 0.93
N GLU A 94 -17.49 -2.61 1.39
CA GLU A 94 -17.63 -2.16 2.78
C GLU A 94 -17.98 -3.35 3.69
N THR A 95 -16.97 -4.17 3.96
CA THR A 95 -17.03 -5.25 4.94
C THR A 95 -16.63 -4.74 6.32
N GLU A 96 -16.94 -5.49 7.39
CA GLU A 96 -16.47 -5.18 8.74
C GLU A 96 -14.95 -5.02 8.78
N ASN A 97 -14.22 -5.91 8.10
CA ASN A 97 -12.78 -5.80 7.96
C ASN A 97 -12.35 -4.49 7.28
N ALA A 98 -13.02 -4.08 6.22
CA ALA A 98 -12.71 -2.84 5.52
C ALA A 98 -12.99 -1.61 6.39
N ARG A 99 -14.08 -1.62 7.16
CA ARG A 99 -14.40 -0.54 8.12
C ARG A 99 -13.36 -0.43 9.23
N LEU A 100 -12.97 -1.54 9.85
CA LEU A 100 -11.94 -1.57 10.88
C LEU A 100 -10.59 -1.10 10.33
N LEU A 101 -10.16 -1.60 9.17
CA LEU A 101 -8.92 -1.18 8.52
C LEU A 101 -8.92 0.32 8.24
N ARG A 102 -10.04 0.87 7.72
CA ARG A 102 -10.19 2.30 7.47
C ARG A 102 -10.14 3.12 8.75
N GLN A 103 -10.86 2.70 9.79
CA GLN A 103 -10.88 3.39 11.07
C GLN A 103 -9.46 3.52 11.63
N TYR A 104 -8.75 2.42 11.82
CA TYR A 104 -7.41 2.43 12.41
C TYR A 104 -6.36 3.07 11.50
N PHE A 105 -6.55 3.02 10.18
CA PHE A 105 -5.70 3.74 9.24
C PHE A 105 -5.75 5.26 9.48
N TYR A 106 -6.94 5.83 9.59
CA TYR A 106 -7.08 7.26 9.83
C TYR A 106 -6.75 7.66 11.28
N GLU A 107 -7.08 6.84 12.26
CA GLU A 107 -6.67 7.08 13.64
C GLU A 107 -5.15 7.12 13.79
N ALA A 108 -4.44 6.17 13.19
CA ALA A 108 -2.98 6.15 13.20
C ALA A 108 -2.39 7.40 12.50
N LEU A 109 -2.94 7.77 11.34
CA LEU A 109 -2.49 8.91 10.56
C LEU A 109 -2.72 10.24 11.28
N ASP A 110 -3.93 10.45 11.82
CA ASP A 110 -4.33 11.76 12.36
C ASP A 110 -3.71 12.02 13.74
N HIS A 111 -3.47 10.97 14.51
CA HIS A 111 -2.94 11.08 15.88
C HIS A 111 -1.44 10.73 16.02
N GLY A 112 -0.78 10.26 14.94
CA GLY A 112 0.63 9.85 15.00
C GLY A 112 0.85 8.70 15.99
N ARG A 113 -0.04 7.69 16.01
CA ARG A 113 -0.03 6.58 16.96
C ARG A 113 0.25 5.25 16.29
N ALA A 114 0.62 4.24 17.09
CA ALA A 114 0.78 2.89 16.61
C ALA A 114 -0.46 2.02 16.88
N TYR A 115 -0.85 1.25 15.86
CA TYR A 115 -1.91 0.26 15.93
C TYR A 115 -1.47 -1.03 15.24
N TYR A 116 -1.99 -2.17 15.68
CA TYR A 116 -1.82 -3.41 14.94
C TYR A 116 -3.15 -4.10 14.69
N LEU A 117 -3.32 -4.60 13.46
CA LEU A 117 -4.49 -5.35 13.05
C LEU A 117 -4.06 -6.74 12.60
N TYR A 118 -4.75 -7.74 13.07
CA TYR A 118 -4.41 -9.12 12.79
C TYR A 118 -5.63 -9.94 12.38
N GLY A 119 -5.41 -10.93 11.56
CA GLY A 119 -6.48 -11.80 11.10
C GLY A 119 -5.99 -12.83 10.12
N ALA A 120 -6.81 -13.83 9.87
CA ALA A 120 -6.49 -14.96 9.02
C ALA A 120 -6.16 -14.52 7.57
N PRO A 121 -5.46 -15.35 6.78
CA PRO A 121 -5.23 -15.10 5.37
C PRO A 121 -6.55 -14.95 4.59
N GLY A 122 -6.64 -13.92 3.73
CA GLY A 122 -7.86 -13.68 2.94
C GLY A 122 -8.89 -12.75 3.59
N THR A 123 -8.56 -12.07 4.70
CA THR A 123 -9.37 -11.04 5.35
C THR A 123 -9.23 -9.65 4.72
N GLN A 124 -8.81 -9.55 3.47
CA GLN A 124 -8.67 -8.34 2.64
C GLN A 124 -7.61 -7.30 3.10
N LYS A 125 -6.79 -7.57 4.13
CA LYS A 125 -5.83 -6.60 4.69
C LYS A 125 -5.04 -5.84 3.62
N THR A 126 -4.19 -6.55 2.89
CA THR A 126 -3.33 -5.98 1.84
C THR A 126 -4.11 -5.13 0.85
N TYR A 127 -5.21 -5.69 0.33
CA TYR A 127 -6.01 -5.02 -0.70
C TYR A 127 -6.62 -3.71 -0.22
N VAL A 128 -7.26 -3.73 0.96
CA VAL A 128 -7.91 -2.55 1.53
C VAL A 128 -6.87 -1.49 1.90
N LEU A 129 -5.75 -1.88 2.52
CA LEU A 129 -4.70 -0.95 2.91
C LEU A 129 -4.06 -0.26 1.70
N GLN A 130 -3.74 -1.01 0.65
CA GLN A 130 -3.20 -0.42 -0.59
C GLN A 130 -4.20 0.54 -1.25
N HIS A 131 -5.49 0.21 -1.21
CA HIS A 131 -6.54 1.08 -1.74
C HIS A 131 -6.66 2.38 -0.93
N LEU A 132 -6.68 2.30 0.40
CA LEU A 132 -6.73 3.47 1.29
C LEU A 132 -5.52 4.40 1.10
N ILE A 133 -4.32 3.82 0.95
CA ILE A 133 -3.10 4.58 0.67
C ILE A 133 -3.21 5.32 -0.66
N ALA A 134 -3.66 4.62 -1.71
CA ALA A 134 -3.81 5.21 -3.04
C ALA A 134 -4.88 6.31 -3.06
N GLU A 135 -6.00 6.09 -2.39
CA GLU A 135 -7.09 7.05 -2.25
C GLU A 135 -6.66 8.31 -1.50
N LEU A 136 -6.03 8.15 -0.32
CA LEU A 136 -5.52 9.25 0.47
C LEU A 136 -4.51 10.07 -0.33
N ASN A 137 -3.47 9.42 -0.85
CA ASN A 137 -2.40 10.11 -1.55
C ASN A 137 -2.91 10.86 -2.79
N ARG A 138 -3.86 10.29 -3.53
CA ARG A 138 -4.51 10.94 -4.67
C ARG A 138 -5.34 12.15 -4.24
N SER A 139 -6.15 12.02 -3.20
CA SER A 139 -7.00 13.10 -2.70
C SER A 139 -6.20 14.28 -2.14
N GLU A 140 -5.12 14.02 -1.43
CA GLU A 140 -4.26 15.06 -0.85
C GLU A 140 -3.49 15.83 -1.92
N ILE A 141 -3.15 15.20 -3.04
CA ILE A 141 -2.51 15.85 -4.17
C ILE A 141 -3.48 16.76 -4.91
N ALA A 142 -4.71 16.29 -5.14
CA ALA A 142 -5.75 17.10 -5.77
C ALA A 142 -6.06 18.39 -5.00
N LYS A 143 -5.77 18.41 -3.68
CA LYS A 143 -5.95 19.57 -2.80
C LYS A 143 -4.72 20.48 -2.72
N ASN A 144 -3.67 20.28 -3.54
CA ASN A 144 -2.34 20.86 -3.35
C ASN A 144 -1.80 20.61 -1.93
N GLY A 145 -2.15 19.46 -1.35
CA GLY A 145 -2.02 19.20 0.06
C GLY A 145 -0.58 18.94 0.48
N GLU A 146 -0.12 19.81 1.35
CA GLU A 146 1.10 19.59 2.13
C GLU A 146 0.85 18.68 3.36
N GLY A 147 -0.42 18.21 3.53
CA GLY A 147 -0.91 17.79 4.82
C GLY A 147 -0.68 16.33 5.19
N ARG A 148 -1.01 15.36 4.36
CA ARG A 148 -1.06 13.94 4.77
C ARG A 148 -0.49 13.01 3.70
N ARG A 149 0.22 11.95 4.13
CA ARG A 149 0.75 10.90 3.25
C ARG A 149 0.70 9.55 3.94
N ALA A 150 0.47 8.50 3.18
CA ALA A 150 0.61 7.14 3.65
C ALA A 150 1.51 6.34 2.71
N TYR A 151 2.33 5.48 3.29
CA TYR A 151 3.28 4.66 2.56
C TYR A 151 3.13 3.19 2.95
N TYR A 152 3.23 2.32 1.95
CA TYR A 152 3.11 0.88 2.11
C TYR A 152 4.48 0.22 2.16
N VAL A 153 4.71 -0.59 3.18
CA VAL A 153 5.95 -1.35 3.39
C VAL A 153 5.61 -2.82 3.54
N TYR A 154 5.99 -3.63 2.56
CA TYR A 154 5.87 -5.08 2.67
C TYR A 154 7.02 -5.65 3.49
N VAL A 155 6.70 -6.40 4.54
CA VAL A 155 7.68 -7.03 5.43
C VAL A 155 7.89 -8.49 4.99
N ARG A 156 9.09 -8.79 4.49
CA ARG A 156 9.44 -10.18 4.14
C ARG A 156 10.00 -10.92 5.36
N GLN A 157 9.85 -12.21 5.36
CA GLN A 157 10.44 -13.07 6.38
C GLN A 157 11.98 -12.90 6.46
N GLY A 158 12.51 -12.80 7.67
CA GLY A 158 13.95 -12.66 7.92
C GLY A 158 14.53 -11.29 7.54
N ILE A 159 13.72 -10.25 7.41
CA ILE A 159 14.19 -8.89 7.17
C ILE A 159 15.00 -8.39 8.36
N ARG A 160 16.15 -7.76 8.11
CA ARG A 160 16.99 -7.11 9.13
C ARG A 160 16.66 -5.63 9.24
N SER A 161 16.96 -5.00 10.36
CA SER A 161 16.67 -3.58 10.63
C SER A 161 17.17 -2.64 9.54
N LEU A 162 18.38 -2.84 9.05
CA LEU A 162 18.94 -2.01 7.96
C LEU A 162 18.15 -2.16 6.66
N ASP A 163 17.76 -3.39 6.28
CA ASP A 163 17.02 -3.64 5.05
C ASP A 163 15.57 -3.14 5.17
N LEU A 164 14.98 -3.23 6.37
CA LEU A 164 13.69 -2.65 6.67
C LEU A 164 13.73 -1.12 6.49
N MET A 165 14.72 -0.46 7.11
CA MET A 165 14.85 1.00 7.03
C MET A 165 15.12 1.49 5.61
N LYS A 166 15.88 0.72 4.80
CA LYS A 166 16.03 1.01 3.37
C LYS A 166 14.69 0.94 2.65
N ARG A 167 13.87 -0.08 2.91
CA ARG A 167 12.52 -0.20 2.31
C ARG A 167 11.60 0.92 2.74
N VAL A 168 11.63 1.32 4.01
CA VAL A 168 10.87 2.49 4.49
C VAL A 168 11.31 3.74 3.74
N ALA A 169 12.61 3.98 3.63
CA ALA A 169 13.14 5.13 2.90
C ALA A 169 12.75 5.10 1.41
N GLU A 170 12.87 3.94 0.75
CA GLU A 170 12.45 3.76 -0.64
C GLU A 170 10.96 4.03 -0.84
N SER A 171 10.10 3.54 0.07
CA SER A 171 8.65 3.78 -0.01
C SER A 171 8.29 5.26 0.17
N CYS A 172 9.04 5.98 1.00
CA CYS A 172 8.86 7.42 1.24
C CYS A 172 9.53 8.31 0.18
N GLY A 173 10.32 7.73 -0.73
CA GLY A 173 11.15 8.49 -1.67
C GLY A 173 12.37 9.15 -1.02
N ALA A 174 12.75 8.72 0.19
CA ALA A 174 13.89 9.22 0.94
C ALA A 174 15.19 8.48 0.58
N ILE A 175 16.34 9.04 0.98
CA ILE A 175 17.64 8.43 0.74
C ILE A 175 17.88 7.27 1.70
N GLY A 176 17.77 6.04 1.20
CA GLY A 176 17.99 4.80 1.95
C GLY A 176 19.44 4.30 1.97
N MET A 177 20.45 5.18 1.94
CA MET A 177 21.85 4.80 1.89
C MET A 177 22.57 5.05 3.23
N GLY A 178 23.43 4.10 3.63
CA GLY A 178 24.29 4.21 4.82
C GLY A 178 23.80 3.33 5.97
N THR A 179 24.11 3.76 7.18
CA THR A 179 23.71 3.10 8.43
C THR A 179 22.24 3.36 8.77
N VAL A 180 21.68 2.57 9.67
CA VAL A 180 20.32 2.76 10.20
C VAL A 180 20.12 4.18 10.70
N ASP A 181 21.05 4.71 11.53
CA ASP A 181 20.97 6.06 12.07
C ASP A 181 20.96 7.16 11.00
N ARG A 182 21.71 6.96 9.93
CA ARG A 182 21.72 7.91 8.80
C ARG A 182 20.38 7.91 8.06
N ILE A 183 19.84 6.73 7.81
CA ILE A 183 18.55 6.58 7.16
C ILE A 183 17.44 7.16 8.03
N LEU A 184 17.44 6.90 9.34
CA LEU A 184 16.49 7.48 10.29
C LEU A 184 16.56 9.02 10.29
N ARG A 185 17.75 9.61 10.29
CA ARG A 185 17.88 11.09 10.21
C ARG A 185 17.30 11.66 8.92
N ASN A 186 17.56 11.01 7.78
CA ASN A 186 16.98 11.43 6.50
C ASN A 186 15.46 11.31 6.51
N LEU A 187 14.93 10.17 6.98
CA LEU A 187 13.49 9.96 7.11
C LEU A 187 12.83 11.00 8.00
N ARG A 188 13.41 11.30 9.16
CA ARG A 188 12.86 12.34 10.06
C ARG A 188 12.75 13.69 9.38
N PHE A 189 13.76 14.08 8.63
CA PHE A 189 13.73 15.32 7.85
C PHE A 189 12.61 15.31 6.80
N ASP A 190 12.51 14.23 6.01
CA ASP A 190 11.51 14.12 4.93
C ASP A 190 10.08 13.99 5.46
N LEU A 191 9.91 13.30 6.61
CA LEU A 191 8.61 13.10 7.23
C LEU A 191 8.15 14.31 8.07
N SER A 192 9.06 15.24 8.45
CA SER A 192 8.75 16.40 9.30
C SER A 192 7.79 17.42 8.68
N GLN A 193 7.67 17.39 7.37
CA GLN A 193 6.90 18.39 6.62
C GLN A 193 5.40 18.10 6.57
N ARG A 194 4.95 16.92 7.06
CA ARG A 194 3.55 16.49 6.92
C ARG A 194 3.18 15.37 7.89
N LYS A 195 1.89 15.13 8.06
CA LYS A 195 1.41 13.95 8.78
C LYS A 195 1.64 12.70 7.93
N VAL A 196 2.35 11.73 8.47
CA VAL A 196 2.72 10.51 7.75
C VAL A 196 2.20 9.27 8.46
N LEU A 197 1.72 8.31 7.67
CA LEU A 197 1.41 6.96 8.11
C LEU A 197 2.30 5.97 7.37
N LEU A 198 3.00 5.13 8.11
CA LEU A 198 3.69 3.96 7.58
C LEU A 198 2.84 2.72 7.85
N VAL A 199 2.47 2.01 6.79
CA VAL A 199 1.69 0.77 6.87
C VAL A 199 2.61 -0.41 6.59
N PHE A 200 2.79 -1.27 7.59
CA PHE A 200 3.60 -2.48 7.49
C PHE A 200 2.69 -3.69 7.28
N ASP A 201 2.74 -4.28 6.09
CA ASP A 201 2.01 -5.50 5.77
C ASP A 201 2.88 -6.74 6.00
N GLU A 202 2.26 -7.88 6.36
CA GLU A 202 2.93 -9.10 6.82
C GLU A 202 3.84 -8.85 8.05
N ALA A 203 3.38 -7.97 8.95
CA ALA A 203 4.16 -7.48 10.08
C ALA A 203 4.55 -8.56 11.11
N GLN A 204 3.96 -9.77 11.06
CA GLN A 204 4.43 -10.93 11.86
C GLN A 204 5.87 -11.35 11.53
N HIS A 205 6.45 -10.83 10.46
CA HIS A 205 7.85 -11.10 10.11
C HIS A 205 8.84 -10.10 10.69
N LEU A 206 8.38 -9.08 11.43
CA LEU A 206 9.25 -8.14 12.13
C LEU A 206 9.91 -8.80 13.33
N SER A 207 11.22 -8.62 13.44
CA SER A 207 11.97 -8.96 14.66
C SER A 207 11.82 -7.87 15.72
N ILE A 208 12.15 -8.18 16.97
CA ILE A 208 12.20 -7.20 18.06
C ILE A 208 13.14 -6.03 17.68
N GLU A 209 14.31 -6.32 17.13
CA GLU A 209 15.27 -5.31 16.67
C GLU A 209 14.66 -4.37 15.62
N CYS A 210 13.86 -4.92 14.69
CA CYS A 210 13.14 -4.10 13.71
C CYS A 210 12.08 -3.22 14.39
N LEU A 211 11.33 -3.74 15.33
CA LEU A 211 10.35 -3.00 16.10
C LEU A 211 11.03 -1.86 16.90
N GLU A 212 12.11 -2.14 17.60
CA GLU A 212 12.85 -1.11 18.35
C GLU A 212 13.37 0.00 17.43
N THR A 213 13.85 -0.34 16.24
CA THR A 213 14.26 0.65 15.25
C THR A 213 13.08 1.51 14.77
N LEU A 214 11.91 0.92 14.54
CA LEU A 214 10.71 1.65 14.13
C LEU A 214 10.16 2.53 15.25
N ARG A 215 10.37 2.16 16.51
CA ARG A 215 9.96 2.94 17.69
C ARG A 215 10.55 4.35 17.66
N GLU A 216 11.77 4.50 17.16
CA GLU A 216 12.40 5.80 17.05
C GLU A 216 11.66 6.79 16.14
N LEU A 217 10.85 6.30 15.20
CA LEU A 217 10.00 7.14 14.35
C LEU A 217 8.75 7.62 15.07
N LEU A 218 8.28 6.88 16.09
CA LEU A 218 7.15 7.28 16.93
C LEU A 218 7.57 8.28 18.00
N ASP A 219 8.72 8.05 18.63
CA ASP A 219 9.15 8.79 19.83
C ASP A 219 9.69 10.19 19.53
N GLN A 220 10.05 10.45 18.28
CA GLN A 220 10.63 11.74 17.89
C GLN A 220 9.74 12.49 16.89
N PRO A 221 9.63 13.83 17.05
CA PRO A 221 8.93 14.64 16.08
C PRO A 221 9.55 14.52 14.67
N PRO A 222 8.73 14.53 13.64
CA PRO A 222 7.27 14.60 13.63
C PRO A 222 6.69 13.22 13.91
N HIS A 223 5.73 13.16 14.80
CA HIS A 223 5.09 11.89 15.16
C HIS A 223 4.48 11.21 13.92
N CYS A 224 5.14 10.16 13.47
CA CYS A 224 4.70 9.35 12.34
C CYS A 224 3.75 8.26 12.85
N GLY A 225 2.56 8.12 12.27
CA GLY A 225 1.67 7.01 12.57
C GLY A 225 2.23 5.68 12.04
N LEU A 226 2.08 4.61 12.80
CA LEU A 226 2.48 3.26 12.38
C LEU A 226 1.26 2.34 12.43
N LEU A 227 0.99 1.64 11.33
CA LEU A 227 -0.06 0.64 11.25
C LEU A 227 0.55 -0.71 10.83
N PHE A 228 0.47 -1.67 11.72
CA PHE A 228 0.96 -3.03 11.49
C PHE A 228 -0.21 -3.93 11.12
N ALA A 229 -0.12 -4.61 9.99
CA ALA A 229 -1.10 -5.58 9.55
C ALA A 229 -0.44 -6.96 9.38
N GLY A 230 -1.06 -7.99 9.94
CA GLY A 230 -0.47 -9.32 9.89
C GLY A 230 -1.46 -10.45 10.14
N THR A 231 -0.92 -11.63 10.31
CA THR A 231 -1.67 -12.82 10.74
C THR A 231 -1.84 -12.82 12.27
N HIS A 232 -2.49 -13.84 12.83
CA HIS A 232 -2.58 -14.04 14.28
C HIS A 232 -1.21 -14.22 14.96
N GLU A 233 -0.17 -14.56 14.19
CA GLU A 233 1.20 -14.61 14.70
C GLU A 233 1.69 -13.25 15.17
N LEU A 234 1.20 -12.15 14.54
CA LEU A 234 1.54 -10.79 14.97
C LEU A 234 1.06 -10.52 16.41
N GLU A 235 -0.17 -10.89 16.73
CA GLU A 235 -0.68 -10.78 18.10
C GLU A 235 0.13 -11.64 19.07
N GLN A 236 0.46 -12.88 18.67
CA GLN A 236 1.25 -13.79 19.49
C GLN A 236 2.66 -13.26 19.79
N ILE A 237 3.28 -12.53 18.87
CA ILE A 237 4.57 -11.85 19.11
C ILE A 237 4.42 -10.87 20.26
N PHE A 238 3.41 -9.99 20.24
CA PHE A 238 3.19 -9.01 21.30
C PHE A 238 2.79 -9.62 22.63
N ILE A 239 2.11 -10.78 22.63
CA ILE A 239 1.75 -11.50 23.87
C ILE A 239 2.97 -12.23 24.44
N ARG A 240 3.69 -13.01 23.64
CA ARG A 240 4.79 -13.86 24.11
C ARG A 240 6.03 -13.06 24.49
N GLN A 241 6.29 -11.97 23.79
CA GLN A 241 7.44 -11.10 24.01
C GLN A 241 7.07 -9.85 24.82
N ALA A 242 6.04 -9.96 25.65
CA ALA A 242 5.49 -8.81 26.38
C ALA A 242 6.52 -8.10 27.28
N LEU A 243 7.50 -8.84 27.83
CA LEU A 243 8.58 -8.25 28.66
C LEU A 243 9.58 -7.48 27.80
N GLU A 244 9.99 -8.03 26.66
CA GLU A 244 10.95 -7.41 25.75
C GLU A 244 10.32 -6.22 25.00
N LEU A 245 9.00 -6.27 24.78
CA LEU A 245 8.22 -5.23 24.11
C LEU A 245 7.41 -4.35 25.07
N GLU A 246 7.81 -4.27 26.36
CA GLU A 246 7.10 -3.46 27.36
C GLU A 246 6.95 -2.00 26.93
N GLN A 247 7.98 -1.46 26.32
CA GLN A 247 7.95 -0.09 25.79
C GLN A 247 6.94 0.10 24.66
N TRP A 248 6.65 -0.94 23.87
CA TRP A 248 5.64 -0.91 22.83
C TRP A 248 4.21 -0.97 23.38
N ARG A 249 3.99 -1.65 24.51
CA ARG A 249 2.66 -1.73 25.15
C ARG A 249 2.10 -0.34 25.50
N SER A 250 2.94 0.59 25.89
CA SER A 250 2.53 1.97 26.15
C SER A 250 2.29 2.79 24.88
N ARG A 251 2.81 2.36 23.74
CA ARG A 251 2.72 3.07 22.45
C ARG A 251 1.63 2.53 21.53
N PHE A 252 1.34 1.22 21.63
CA PHE A 252 0.17 0.67 20.96
C PHE A 252 -1.10 1.15 21.64
N HIS A 253 -1.92 1.84 20.87
CA HIS A 253 -3.21 2.30 21.37
C HIS A 253 -4.24 1.17 21.38
N ALA A 254 -4.22 0.29 20.39
CA ALA A 254 -5.03 -0.93 20.37
C ALA A 254 -4.46 -1.99 19.39
N GLY A 255 -4.73 -3.25 19.72
CA GLY A 255 -4.65 -4.38 18.81
C GLY A 255 -6.07 -4.84 18.44
N GLN A 256 -6.35 -4.99 17.16
CA GLN A 256 -7.69 -5.31 16.65
C GLN A 256 -7.69 -6.58 15.80
N ALA A 257 -8.51 -7.53 16.17
CA ALA A 257 -8.78 -8.71 15.37
C ALA A 257 -9.70 -8.38 14.19
N LEU A 258 -9.39 -8.93 13.02
CA LEU A 258 -10.21 -8.87 11.84
C LEU A 258 -11.02 -10.15 11.71
N PRO A 259 -12.36 -10.11 11.85
CA PRO A 259 -13.19 -11.31 11.96
C PRO A 259 -13.27 -12.16 10.68
N GLY A 260 -12.92 -11.59 9.52
CA GLY A 260 -13.17 -12.19 8.23
C GLY A 260 -14.46 -11.68 7.60
N ILE A 261 -14.80 -12.19 6.41
CA ILE A 261 -16.03 -11.81 5.72
C ILE A 261 -17.17 -12.70 6.23
N SER A 262 -18.30 -12.08 6.62
CA SER A 262 -19.52 -12.80 6.96
C SER A 262 -20.19 -13.39 5.73
N GLU A 263 -21.15 -14.32 5.91
CA GLU A 263 -21.90 -14.87 4.79
C GLU A 263 -22.81 -13.85 4.13
N GLU A 264 -23.33 -12.90 4.89
CA GLU A 264 -24.18 -11.80 4.39
C GLU A 264 -23.36 -10.83 3.53
N GLU A 265 -22.17 -10.46 4.00
CA GLU A 265 -21.24 -9.65 3.22
C GLU A 265 -20.78 -10.37 1.96
N ALA A 266 -20.50 -11.67 2.04
CA ALA A 266 -20.16 -12.50 0.90
C ALA A 266 -21.30 -12.58 -0.11
N ALA A 267 -22.54 -12.73 0.33
CA ALA A 267 -23.71 -12.71 -0.54
C ALA A 267 -23.84 -11.36 -1.27
N THR A 268 -23.65 -10.27 -0.56
CA THR A 268 -23.66 -8.90 -1.12
C THR A 268 -22.59 -8.73 -2.21
N ILE A 269 -21.37 -9.24 -1.96
CA ILE A 269 -20.29 -9.23 -2.94
C ILE A 269 -20.67 -10.05 -4.18
N VAL A 270 -21.19 -11.26 -4.00
CA VAL A 270 -21.63 -12.13 -5.10
C VAL A 270 -22.70 -11.46 -5.96
N HIS A 271 -23.69 -10.85 -5.32
CA HIS A 271 -24.75 -10.12 -6.03
C HIS A 271 -24.20 -8.92 -6.81
N SER A 272 -23.26 -8.17 -6.23
CA SER A 272 -22.64 -7.03 -6.89
C SER A 272 -21.79 -7.43 -8.10
N GLU A 273 -21.11 -8.57 -8.04
CA GLU A 273 -20.18 -9.03 -9.09
C GLU A 273 -20.85 -9.85 -10.20
N LEU A 274 -21.88 -10.61 -9.88
CA LEU A 274 -22.53 -11.55 -10.80
C LEU A 274 -23.98 -11.16 -11.16
N GLY A 275 -24.51 -10.11 -10.53
CA GLY A 275 -25.88 -9.64 -10.75
C GLY A 275 -26.93 -10.34 -9.89
N LEU A 276 -28.12 -9.75 -9.86
CA LEU A 276 -29.23 -10.19 -8.98
C LEU A 276 -29.97 -11.46 -9.47
N GLY A 277 -29.61 -11.99 -10.66
CA GLY A 277 -30.29 -13.14 -11.28
C GLY A 277 -29.88 -14.51 -10.72
N LEU A 278 -28.98 -14.58 -9.74
CA LEU A 278 -28.54 -15.84 -9.16
C LEU A 278 -29.54 -16.35 -8.11
N SER A 279 -29.88 -17.66 -8.21
CA SER A 279 -30.71 -18.29 -7.17
C SER A 279 -29.94 -18.38 -5.85
N GLN A 280 -30.66 -18.26 -4.72
CA GLN A 280 -30.11 -18.36 -3.36
C GLN A 280 -29.23 -19.63 -3.17
N ARG A 281 -29.66 -20.74 -3.78
CA ARG A 281 -28.91 -22.01 -3.72
C ARG A 281 -27.54 -21.92 -4.41
N LYS A 282 -27.42 -21.18 -5.51
CA LYS A 282 -26.14 -20.95 -6.20
C LYS A 282 -25.23 -20.07 -5.36
N ILE A 283 -25.76 -19.01 -4.76
CA ILE A 283 -25.01 -18.10 -3.88
C ILE A 283 -24.43 -18.86 -2.70
N GLN A 284 -25.26 -19.65 -1.99
CA GLN A 284 -24.82 -20.47 -0.88
C GLN A 284 -23.73 -21.48 -1.28
N LYS A 285 -23.82 -22.05 -2.49
CA LYS A 285 -22.78 -22.94 -3.01
C LYS A 285 -21.45 -22.22 -3.25
N LEU A 286 -21.47 -20.96 -3.69
CA LEU A 286 -20.25 -20.16 -3.87
C LEU A 286 -19.63 -19.80 -2.52
N ILE A 287 -20.44 -19.37 -1.58
CA ILE A 287 -20.04 -19.04 -0.21
C ILE A 287 -19.40 -20.27 0.46
N SER A 288 -20.06 -21.44 0.39
CA SER A 288 -19.56 -22.67 1.00
C SER A 288 -18.18 -23.10 0.46
N LYS A 289 -17.94 -22.92 -0.86
CA LYS A 289 -16.64 -23.17 -1.47
C LYS A 289 -15.53 -22.21 -0.99
N SER A 290 -15.94 -21.04 -0.51
CA SER A 290 -15.06 -19.96 -0.08
C SER A 290 -14.83 -19.92 1.42
N ARG A 291 -15.54 -20.76 2.19
CA ARG A 291 -15.37 -20.88 3.65
C ARG A 291 -13.99 -21.45 4.00
N ILE A 292 -13.45 -20.92 5.06
CA ILE A 292 -12.29 -21.45 5.76
C ILE A 292 -12.64 -21.63 7.22
N THR A 293 -12.24 -22.76 7.78
CA THR A 293 -12.36 -23.04 9.21
C THR A 293 -10.99 -22.78 9.83
N ASP A 294 -10.94 -21.89 10.80
CA ASP A 294 -9.76 -21.64 11.61
C ASP A 294 -9.92 -22.39 12.97
N LEU A 295 -8.96 -23.23 13.29
CA LEU A 295 -8.98 -24.07 14.48
C LEU A 295 -8.20 -23.47 15.66
N ARG A 296 -7.85 -22.19 15.61
CA ARG A 296 -7.00 -21.55 16.62
C ARG A 296 -7.77 -21.25 17.90
N ASN A 297 -7.04 -21.25 19.00
CA ASN A 297 -7.55 -20.93 20.35
C ASN A 297 -8.68 -21.82 20.87
N GLY A 298 -8.71 -23.12 20.47
CA GLY A 298 -9.67 -24.07 20.99
C GLY A 298 -11.11 -23.91 20.54
N GLY A 299 -11.36 -22.95 19.60
CA GLY A 299 -12.65 -22.70 18.99
C GLY A 299 -12.60 -22.85 17.46
N GLN A 300 -13.74 -23.25 16.90
CA GLN A 300 -13.91 -23.36 15.44
C GLN A 300 -14.49 -22.04 14.93
N HIS A 301 -13.66 -21.19 14.34
CA HIS A 301 -14.12 -19.96 13.70
C HIS A 301 -14.22 -20.17 12.18
N CYS A 302 -15.45 -20.07 11.66
CA CYS A 302 -15.71 -20.14 10.23
C CYS A 302 -15.87 -18.73 9.67
N TYR A 303 -15.14 -18.42 8.61
CA TYR A 303 -15.29 -17.16 7.89
C TYR A 303 -15.17 -17.41 6.38
N VAL A 304 -15.65 -16.44 5.57
CA VAL A 304 -15.48 -16.49 4.12
C VAL A 304 -14.18 -15.78 3.74
N SER A 305 -13.32 -16.50 3.02
CA SER A 305 -12.09 -15.91 2.50
C SER A 305 -12.38 -15.09 1.25
N ALA A 306 -12.11 -13.78 1.28
CA ALA A 306 -12.21 -12.92 0.11
C ALA A 306 -11.44 -13.47 -1.10
N ARG A 307 -10.20 -13.93 -0.87
CA ARG A 307 -9.35 -14.48 -1.94
C ARG A 307 -10.01 -15.66 -2.65
N ARG A 308 -10.60 -16.61 -1.90
CA ARG A 308 -11.34 -17.74 -2.47
C ARG A 308 -12.62 -17.31 -3.15
N LEU A 309 -13.37 -16.40 -2.53
CA LEU A 309 -14.63 -15.89 -3.05
C LEU A 309 -14.43 -15.23 -4.42
N PHE A 310 -13.47 -14.32 -4.53
CA PHE A 310 -13.16 -13.66 -5.80
C PHE A 310 -12.58 -14.62 -6.84
N TRP A 311 -11.83 -15.64 -6.43
CA TRP A 311 -11.37 -16.67 -7.37
C TRP A 311 -12.55 -17.43 -7.98
N VAL A 312 -13.50 -17.89 -7.16
CA VAL A 312 -14.70 -18.61 -7.62
C VAL A 312 -15.60 -17.72 -8.48
N ILE A 313 -15.76 -16.42 -8.12
CA ILE A 313 -16.50 -15.45 -8.92
C ILE A 313 -15.87 -15.31 -10.33
N ARG A 314 -14.55 -15.16 -10.40
CA ARG A 314 -13.83 -15.02 -11.68
C ARG A 314 -13.95 -16.26 -12.58
N GLU A 315 -13.88 -17.45 -12.00
CA GLU A 315 -14.13 -18.69 -12.76
C GLU A 315 -15.50 -18.67 -13.43
N LEU A 316 -16.53 -18.27 -12.69
CA LEU A 316 -17.88 -18.18 -13.24
C LEU A 316 -18.01 -17.11 -14.33
N GLN A 317 -17.40 -15.96 -14.13
CA GLN A 317 -17.38 -14.88 -15.14
C GLN A 317 -16.66 -15.31 -16.42
N ALA A 318 -15.57 -16.09 -16.29
CA ALA A 318 -14.83 -16.63 -17.43
C ALA A 318 -15.66 -17.65 -18.22
N VAL A 319 -16.35 -18.54 -17.51
CA VAL A 319 -17.27 -19.52 -18.14
C VAL A 319 -18.43 -18.84 -18.84
N ALA A 320 -18.98 -17.77 -18.25
CA ALA A 320 -20.11 -17.02 -18.84
C ALA A 320 -19.71 -16.22 -20.10
N LYS A 321 -18.43 -15.81 -20.22
CA LYS A 321 -17.92 -15.10 -21.41
C LYS A 321 -17.62 -16.00 -22.60
N GLY A 322 -17.64 -17.33 -22.46
CA GLY A 322 -17.29 -18.30 -23.49
C GLY A 322 -15.78 -18.27 -23.84
N PRO A 323 -15.27 -19.27 -24.56
CA PRO A 323 -13.91 -19.22 -25.07
C PRO A 323 -13.84 -18.07 -26.09
N SER A 324 -12.95 -17.09 -25.83
CA SER A 324 -12.65 -16.02 -26.79
C SER A 324 -12.21 -16.68 -28.11
N THR A 325 -13.01 -16.51 -29.17
CA THR A 325 -12.68 -16.87 -30.56
C THR A 325 -11.51 -16.00 -31.05
N HIS A 326 -10.32 -16.28 -30.56
CA HIS A 326 -9.06 -15.83 -31.14
C HIS A 326 -8.20 -17.05 -31.47
N ALA A 327 -8.64 -17.82 -32.46
CA ALA A 327 -7.77 -18.69 -33.22
C ALA A 327 -8.55 -19.19 -34.46
N ARG A 328 -8.53 -18.40 -35.52
CA ARG A 328 -8.61 -18.83 -36.92
C ARG A 328 -8.55 -17.61 -37.82
N HIS A 329 -7.35 -17.20 -38.17
CA HIS A 329 -7.04 -16.82 -39.56
C HIS A 329 -5.60 -17.22 -39.80
N GLN A 330 -5.53 -18.08 -40.78
CA GLN A 330 -4.36 -18.66 -41.46
C GLN A 330 -3.38 -17.61 -41.92
#